data_34a56c26c58b8f7004d2e9eec3f4c08d
#
_entry.id   34a56c26c58b8f7004d2e9eec3f4c08d
#
_cell.length_a   1.000
_cell.length_b   1.000
_cell.length_c   1.000
_cell.angle_alpha   90.00
_cell.angle_beta   90.00
_cell.angle_gamma   90.00
#
_symmetry.space_group_name_H-M   'P 1'
#
loop_
_entity.id
_entity.type
_entity.pdbx_description
1 polymer ?
#
loop_
_entity_poly.entity_id
_entity_poly.type
_entity_poly.pdbx_seq_one_letter_code
_entity_poly.pdbx_strand_id
1 'polypeptide(L)'
;MGSLVEKQILTRFVKIAAVLIILLFNNVYALELKMPIANNIDSFHSQLAIRFAAQVKKETNNRVIITVLAKDSGYKDEEIFGAVKNDLVAMGSRLLSSLDHESQLFQLDALPFLATSYRDAFNLYKVSKAELEQVLKIKEVKLLYAVPWPSQGLYTRNKIETLDDLKGLSFRPYSKLTDLFGKSLGLEPVIVPLDKLARAISRKQLDVVFGSAASSNEFGLSRVFSYWYNLDAWLPKEIVFISMKQWLTLSSEDQAIVLSVAQRIESEGWQSSKQASDNAKAQLEFSNVKLEEPSVQLRQEFKLKSLLVVEQWLENIGDHGRDVWERYMKL
;
A
#
# COMPACT_ATOMS: atom_id res chain seq x y z
N MET A 1 17.74 5.43 -74.18
CA MET A 1 17.25 6.27 -73.08
C MET A 1 16.17 5.59 -72.20
N GLY A 2 15.37 4.62 -72.71
CA GLY A 2 14.31 3.95 -71.92
C GLY A 2 14.78 3.09 -70.75
N SER A 3 15.91 2.35 -70.89
CA SER A 3 16.35 1.37 -69.89
C SER A 3 16.92 1.96 -68.56
N LEU A 4 17.40 3.19 -68.59
CA LEU A 4 17.89 3.90 -67.38
C LEU A 4 16.76 4.46 -66.54
N VAL A 5 15.68 4.92 -67.16
CA VAL A 5 14.48 5.46 -66.49
C VAL A 5 13.70 4.33 -65.81
N GLU A 6 13.54 3.19 -66.47
CA GLU A 6 12.91 2.00 -65.89
C GLU A 6 13.67 1.43 -64.67
N LYS A 7 15.01 1.40 -64.75
CA LYS A 7 15.82 0.97 -63.58
C LYS A 7 15.70 1.93 -62.41
N GLN A 8 15.61 3.24 -62.64
CA GLN A 8 15.42 4.21 -61.54
C GLN A 8 14.03 4.14 -60.89
N ILE A 9 13.00 3.88 -61.69
CA ILE A 9 11.63 3.68 -61.22
C ILE A 9 11.54 2.42 -60.38
N LEU A 10 12.08 1.32 -60.87
CA LEU A 10 12.12 0.02 -60.16
C LEU A 10 12.87 0.13 -58.84
N THR A 11 14.01 0.84 -58.79
CA THR A 11 14.81 1.04 -57.57
C THR A 11 14.05 1.91 -56.53
N ARG A 12 13.27 2.90 -56.98
CA ARG A 12 12.40 3.69 -56.07
C ARG A 12 11.25 2.84 -55.55
N PHE A 13 10.58 2.02 -56.35
CA PHE A 13 9.53 1.10 -55.88
C PHE A 13 10.05 0.09 -54.87
N VAL A 14 11.22 -0.51 -55.09
CA VAL A 14 11.84 -1.44 -54.15
C VAL A 14 12.20 -0.76 -52.84
N LYS A 15 12.71 0.48 -52.85
CA LYS A 15 13.01 1.24 -51.63
C LYS A 15 11.71 1.62 -50.86
N ILE A 16 10.66 2.03 -51.55
CA ILE A 16 9.36 2.35 -50.95
C ILE A 16 8.71 1.08 -50.36
N ALA A 17 8.77 -0.04 -51.09
CA ALA A 17 8.29 -1.34 -50.62
C ALA A 17 9.08 -1.85 -49.41
N ALA A 18 10.41 -1.67 -49.37
CA ALA A 18 11.26 -2.03 -48.23
C ALA A 18 10.94 -1.16 -47.01
N VAL A 19 10.68 0.14 -47.17
CA VAL A 19 10.27 1.04 -46.08
C VAL A 19 8.86 0.67 -45.58
N LEU A 20 7.92 0.36 -46.47
CA LEU A 20 6.58 -0.11 -46.09
C LEU A 20 6.61 -1.47 -45.39
N ILE A 21 7.47 -2.39 -45.80
CA ILE A 21 7.67 -3.70 -45.15
C ILE A 21 8.25 -3.50 -43.74
N ILE A 22 9.22 -2.60 -43.53
CA ILE A 22 9.79 -2.29 -42.22
C ILE A 22 8.73 -1.67 -41.29
N LEU A 23 7.78 -0.85 -41.81
CA LEU A 23 6.67 -0.29 -41.06
C LEU A 23 5.58 -1.32 -40.69
N LEU A 24 5.46 -2.41 -41.46
CA LEU A 24 4.47 -3.46 -41.21
C LEU A 24 4.90 -4.51 -40.16
N PHE A 25 6.19 -4.60 -39.82
CA PHE A 25 6.70 -5.57 -38.89
C PHE A 25 6.91 -5.09 -37.46
N ASN A 26 6.54 -3.83 -37.13
CA ASN A 26 6.48 -3.40 -35.74
C ASN A 26 5.16 -3.83 -35.06
N ASN A 27 4.83 -5.13 -35.14
CA ASN A 27 3.89 -5.71 -34.15
C ASN A 27 4.63 -5.81 -32.82
N VAL A 28 4.74 -4.69 -32.10
CA VAL A 28 5.11 -4.71 -30.70
C VAL A 28 3.94 -5.37 -29.96
N TYR A 29 4.06 -6.66 -29.69
CA TYR A 29 3.10 -7.33 -28.81
C TYR A 29 3.11 -6.61 -27.47
N ALA A 30 1.94 -6.15 -27.05
CA ALA A 30 1.78 -5.54 -25.74
C ALA A 30 2.13 -6.57 -24.67
N LEU A 31 2.98 -6.18 -23.72
CA LEU A 31 3.21 -6.97 -22.53
C LEU A 31 2.05 -6.73 -21.56
N GLU A 32 1.25 -7.76 -21.33
CA GLU A 32 0.12 -7.71 -20.41
C GLU A 32 0.52 -8.15 -19.01
N LEU A 33 0.38 -7.28 -18.03
CA LEU A 33 0.72 -7.49 -16.62
C LEU A 33 -0.56 -7.43 -15.76
N LYS A 34 -0.85 -8.49 -15.02
CA LYS A 34 -1.96 -8.51 -14.06
C LYS A 34 -1.48 -8.03 -12.70
N MET A 35 -2.29 -7.19 -12.05
CA MET A 35 -2.00 -6.61 -10.74
C MET A 35 -3.20 -6.80 -9.79
N PRO A 36 -3.31 -7.92 -9.08
CA PRO A 36 -4.29 -8.07 -8.01
C PRO A 36 -4.01 -7.08 -6.86
N ILE A 37 -5.10 -6.55 -6.31
CA ILE A 37 -5.14 -5.66 -5.17
C ILE A 37 -6.18 -6.14 -4.18
N ALA A 38 -5.92 -6.01 -2.88
CA ALA A 38 -6.82 -6.50 -1.83
C ALA A 38 -7.99 -5.56 -1.53
N ASN A 39 -7.87 -4.30 -1.95
CA ASN A 39 -8.81 -3.23 -1.61
C ASN A 39 -10.01 -3.21 -2.56
N ASN A 40 -11.12 -2.61 -2.10
CA ASN A 40 -12.26 -2.33 -2.97
C ASN A 40 -11.84 -1.40 -4.10
N ILE A 41 -12.49 -1.54 -5.26
CA ILE A 41 -12.15 -0.73 -6.45
C ILE A 41 -12.24 0.77 -6.20
N ASP A 42 -13.15 1.22 -5.35
CA ASP A 42 -13.40 2.62 -5.02
C ASP A 42 -12.44 3.20 -3.96
N SER A 43 -11.57 2.36 -3.36
CA SER A 43 -10.57 2.86 -2.42
C SER A 43 -9.58 3.79 -3.12
N PHE A 44 -9.05 4.79 -2.41
CA PHE A 44 -8.10 5.73 -3.02
C PHE A 44 -6.81 5.04 -3.50
N HIS A 45 -6.37 3.97 -2.83
CA HIS A 45 -5.24 3.16 -3.28
C HIS A 45 -5.54 2.43 -4.60
N SER A 46 -6.75 1.86 -4.74
CA SER A 46 -7.17 1.23 -5.98
C SER A 46 -7.25 2.23 -7.13
N GLN A 47 -7.78 3.43 -6.86
CA GLN A 47 -7.84 4.50 -7.85
C GLN A 47 -6.45 5.00 -8.27
N LEU A 48 -5.47 5.04 -7.34
CA LEU A 48 -4.06 5.31 -7.68
C LEU A 48 -3.49 4.22 -8.58
N ALA A 49 -3.74 2.95 -8.27
CA ALA A 49 -3.30 1.81 -9.07
C ALA A 49 -3.89 1.84 -10.49
N ILE A 50 -5.16 2.20 -10.65
CA ILE A 50 -5.82 2.39 -11.96
C ILE A 50 -5.17 3.54 -12.73
N ARG A 51 -4.91 4.68 -12.07
CA ARG A 51 -4.22 5.81 -12.73
C ARG A 51 -2.80 5.46 -13.13
N PHE A 52 -2.06 4.72 -12.27
CA PHE A 52 -0.75 4.19 -12.59
C PHE A 52 -0.80 3.36 -13.86
N ALA A 53 -1.70 2.37 -13.92
CA ALA A 53 -1.88 1.50 -15.09
C ALA A 53 -2.21 2.29 -16.37
N ALA A 54 -3.12 3.26 -16.27
CA ALA A 54 -3.52 4.10 -17.39
C ALA A 54 -2.36 4.97 -17.92
N GLN A 55 -1.57 5.58 -17.02
CA GLN A 55 -0.42 6.39 -17.41
C GLN A 55 0.70 5.53 -18.02
N VAL A 56 1.02 4.37 -17.45
CA VAL A 56 1.99 3.44 -18.04
C VAL A 56 1.56 3.02 -19.44
N LYS A 57 0.30 2.60 -19.63
CA LYS A 57 -0.24 2.25 -20.95
C LYS A 57 -0.06 3.40 -21.94
N LYS A 58 -0.42 4.62 -21.56
CA LYS A 58 -0.33 5.82 -22.41
C LYS A 58 1.11 6.13 -22.80
N GLU A 59 2.01 6.19 -21.80
CA GLU A 59 3.39 6.65 -22.01
C GLU A 59 4.28 5.60 -22.68
N THR A 60 3.92 4.31 -22.56
CA THR A 60 4.57 3.24 -23.32
C THR A 60 3.95 3.01 -24.70
N ASN A 61 3.02 3.88 -25.15
CA ASN A 61 2.30 3.69 -26.43
C ASN A 61 1.68 2.28 -26.56
N ASN A 62 1.03 1.79 -25.51
CA ASN A 62 0.43 0.46 -25.36
C ASN A 62 1.42 -0.72 -25.41
N ARG A 63 2.73 -0.52 -25.28
CA ARG A 63 3.71 -1.62 -25.15
C ARG A 63 3.56 -2.36 -23.82
N VAL A 64 3.19 -1.65 -22.74
CA VAL A 64 2.93 -2.22 -21.42
C VAL A 64 1.49 -1.93 -21.02
N ILE A 65 0.72 -2.96 -20.76
CA ILE A 65 -0.68 -2.89 -20.34
C ILE A 65 -0.80 -3.55 -18.98
N ILE A 66 -1.17 -2.77 -17.96
CA ILE A 66 -1.41 -3.26 -16.61
C ILE A 66 -2.91 -3.39 -16.38
N THR A 67 -3.37 -4.61 -16.05
CA THR A 67 -4.76 -4.88 -15.68
C THR A 67 -4.86 -4.96 -14.16
N VAL A 68 -5.50 -3.97 -13.56
CA VAL A 68 -5.77 -3.95 -12.11
C VAL A 68 -6.93 -4.90 -11.83
N LEU A 69 -6.71 -5.86 -10.96
CA LEU A 69 -7.69 -6.84 -10.52
C LEU A 69 -8.09 -6.50 -9.07
N ALA A 70 -9.27 -5.91 -8.89
CA ALA A 70 -9.77 -5.52 -7.58
C ALA A 70 -10.11 -6.75 -6.72
N LYS A 71 -10.48 -6.47 -5.47
CA LYS A 71 -10.96 -7.48 -4.52
C LYS A 71 -11.92 -8.47 -5.18
N ASP A 72 -11.85 -9.72 -4.77
CA ASP A 72 -12.65 -10.86 -5.29
C ASP A 72 -12.32 -11.32 -6.71
N SER A 73 -11.18 -10.88 -7.28
CA SER A 73 -10.69 -11.30 -8.61
C SER A 73 -9.91 -12.63 -8.61
N GLY A 74 -10.05 -13.46 -7.58
CA GLY A 74 -9.42 -14.77 -7.49
C GLY A 74 -8.14 -14.83 -6.66
N TYR A 75 -7.68 -13.70 -6.12
CA TYR A 75 -6.55 -13.64 -5.18
C TYR A 75 -7.04 -13.10 -3.83
N LYS A 76 -6.74 -13.83 -2.75
CA LYS A 76 -6.92 -13.31 -1.40
C LYS A 76 -5.77 -12.38 -1.03
N ASP A 77 -6.04 -11.45 -0.09
CA ASP A 77 -5.06 -10.49 0.38
C ASP A 77 -3.73 -11.18 0.75
N GLU A 78 -3.75 -12.21 1.58
CA GLU A 78 -2.58 -12.93 2.06
C GLU A 78 -1.80 -13.69 0.96
N GLU A 79 -2.42 -13.97 -0.19
CA GLU A 79 -1.83 -14.74 -1.28
C GLU A 79 -1.04 -13.86 -2.27
N ILE A 80 -1.38 -12.55 -2.37
CA ILE A 80 -0.88 -11.65 -3.43
C ILE A 80 0.65 -11.58 -3.46
N PHE A 81 1.29 -11.37 -2.31
CA PHE A 81 2.75 -11.23 -2.27
C PHE A 81 3.45 -12.53 -2.70
N GLY A 82 3.00 -13.66 -2.18
CA GLY A 82 3.51 -14.98 -2.56
C GLY A 82 3.30 -15.28 -4.04
N ALA A 83 2.17 -14.88 -4.62
CA ALA A 83 1.90 -15.07 -6.04
C ALA A 83 2.86 -14.26 -6.93
N VAL A 84 3.17 -13.01 -6.56
CA VAL A 84 4.14 -12.18 -7.29
C VAL A 84 5.56 -12.69 -7.11
N LYS A 85 5.96 -13.02 -5.87
CA LYS A 85 7.28 -13.57 -5.54
C LYS A 85 7.60 -14.86 -6.34
N ASN A 86 6.58 -15.70 -6.54
CA ASN A 86 6.71 -16.95 -7.29
C ASN A 86 6.36 -16.80 -8.79
N ASP A 87 6.22 -15.57 -9.30
CA ASP A 87 5.91 -15.24 -10.69
C ASP A 87 4.61 -15.89 -11.24
N LEU A 88 3.65 -16.16 -10.34
CA LEU A 88 2.30 -16.62 -10.73
C LEU A 88 1.44 -15.47 -11.23
N VAL A 89 1.75 -14.26 -10.82
CA VAL A 89 1.17 -13.00 -11.29
C VAL A 89 2.27 -11.94 -11.34
N ALA A 90 2.16 -11.01 -12.28
CA ALA A 90 3.25 -10.07 -12.56
C ALA A 90 3.46 -9.03 -11.46
N MET A 91 2.40 -8.47 -10.94
CA MET A 91 2.39 -7.33 -10.02
C MET A 91 1.41 -7.56 -8.87
N GLY A 92 1.51 -6.74 -7.85
CA GLY A 92 0.57 -6.77 -6.74
C GLY A 92 0.61 -5.50 -5.90
N SER A 93 -0.41 -5.33 -5.06
CA SER A 93 -0.47 -4.30 -4.03
C SER A 93 -0.79 -4.90 -2.69
N ARG A 94 -0.07 -4.52 -1.64
CA ARG A 94 -0.22 -5.01 -0.28
C ARG A 94 0.12 -3.95 0.77
N LEU A 95 -0.58 -4.03 1.88
CA LEU A 95 -0.18 -3.33 3.10
C LEU A 95 1.19 -3.85 3.56
N LEU A 96 2.21 -2.97 3.64
CA LEU A 96 3.60 -3.36 3.94
C LEU A 96 3.71 -4.11 5.26
N SER A 97 3.10 -3.59 6.33
CA SER A 97 3.17 -4.18 7.66
C SER A 97 2.47 -5.54 7.80
N SER A 98 1.63 -5.95 6.84
CA SER A 98 1.04 -7.30 6.79
C SER A 98 2.00 -8.36 6.25
N LEU A 99 3.16 -7.95 5.71
CA LEU A 99 4.23 -8.80 5.23
C LEU A 99 5.31 -9.04 6.31
N ASP A 100 4.94 -8.93 7.57
CA ASP A 100 5.83 -9.07 8.73
C ASP A 100 6.56 -10.42 8.81
N HIS A 101 5.93 -11.49 8.29
CA HIS A 101 6.52 -12.82 8.17
C HIS A 101 7.64 -12.90 7.10
N GLU A 102 7.67 -11.98 6.14
CA GLU A 102 8.73 -11.90 5.14
C GLU A 102 9.93 -11.09 5.63
N SER A 103 9.69 -10.02 6.39
CA SER A 103 10.74 -9.24 7.05
C SER A 103 10.17 -8.36 8.16
N GLN A 104 10.84 -8.30 9.29
CA GLN A 104 10.47 -7.41 10.38
C GLN A 104 10.66 -5.92 10.02
N LEU A 105 11.53 -5.60 9.05
CA LEU A 105 11.69 -4.24 8.55
C LEU A 105 10.37 -3.69 7.94
N PHE A 106 9.53 -4.56 7.41
CA PHE A 106 8.23 -4.17 6.84
C PHE A 106 7.22 -3.70 7.88
N GLN A 107 7.50 -3.92 9.17
CA GLN A 107 6.67 -3.42 10.27
C GLN A 107 6.99 -1.98 10.68
N LEU A 108 8.09 -1.41 10.22
CA LEU A 108 8.64 -0.14 10.70
C LEU A 108 7.62 1.01 10.68
N ASP A 109 6.79 1.09 9.65
CA ASP A 109 5.78 2.14 9.47
C ASP A 109 4.49 1.94 10.29
N ALA A 110 4.37 0.79 10.94
CA ALA A 110 3.27 0.44 11.84
C ALA A 110 3.68 0.41 13.31
N LEU A 111 4.92 0.82 13.64
CA LEU A 111 5.35 0.99 15.02
C LEU A 111 4.52 2.10 15.69
N PRO A 112 3.79 1.79 16.77
CA PRO A 112 2.89 2.74 17.36
C PRO A 112 3.63 3.98 17.88
N PHE A 113 3.13 5.17 17.53
CA PHE A 113 3.65 6.48 17.91
C PHE A 113 5.08 6.80 17.49
N LEU A 114 5.66 6.04 16.54
CA LEU A 114 6.97 6.35 15.95
C LEU A 114 6.84 7.52 14.94
N ALA A 115 5.92 7.43 14.01
CA ALA A 115 5.64 8.45 13.01
C ALA A 115 4.14 8.81 13.07
N THR A 116 3.84 9.97 13.67
CA THR A 116 2.47 10.38 14.02
C THR A 116 1.91 11.46 13.09
N SER A 117 2.71 11.90 12.11
CA SER A 117 2.30 12.87 11.11
C SER A 117 2.77 12.44 9.70
N TYR A 118 2.17 13.02 8.66
CA TYR A 118 2.63 12.80 7.28
C TYR A 118 4.09 13.20 7.06
N ARG A 119 4.57 14.24 7.75
CA ARG A 119 5.98 14.65 7.70
C ARG A 119 6.89 13.57 8.30
N ASP A 120 6.55 13.07 9.48
CA ASP A 120 7.34 12.05 10.18
C ASP A 120 7.32 10.73 9.39
N ALA A 121 6.14 10.32 8.88
CA ALA A 121 5.99 9.15 8.03
C ALA A 121 6.79 9.26 6.73
N PHE A 122 6.85 10.45 6.12
CA PHE A 122 7.67 10.69 4.92
C PHE A 122 9.17 10.64 5.23
N ASN A 123 9.59 11.24 6.35
CA ASN A 123 10.98 11.17 6.80
C ASN A 123 11.39 9.71 7.10
N LEU A 124 10.54 8.94 7.79
CA LEU A 124 10.76 7.53 8.05
C LEU A 124 10.89 6.73 6.74
N TYR A 125 10.00 6.99 5.78
CA TYR A 125 10.07 6.35 4.46
C TYR A 125 11.37 6.69 3.72
N LYS A 126 11.78 7.95 3.72
CA LYS A 126 13.06 8.37 3.07
C LYS A 126 14.28 7.65 3.62
N VAL A 127 14.38 7.50 4.94
CA VAL A 127 15.55 6.83 5.56
C VAL A 127 15.49 5.31 5.42
N SER A 128 14.32 4.72 5.23
CA SER A 128 14.13 3.27 5.14
C SER A 128 14.02 2.74 3.71
N LYS A 129 13.79 3.60 2.71
CA LYS A 129 13.45 3.18 1.34
C LYS A 129 14.49 2.25 0.71
N ALA A 130 15.78 2.59 0.85
CA ALA A 130 16.86 1.79 0.25
C ALA A 130 16.92 0.38 0.83
N GLU A 131 16.77 0.23 2.14
CA GLU A 131 16.74 -1.07 2.81
C GLU A 131 15.47 -1.86 2.48
N LEU A 132 14.31 -1.19 2.40
CA LEU A 132 13.07 -1.82 1.94
C LEU A 132 13.21 -2.39 0.53
N GLU A 133 13.77 -1.59 -0.40
CA GLU A 133 14.04 -2.02 -1.78
C GLU A 133 15.01 -3.20 -1.82
N GLN A 134 16.06 -3.18 -1.00
CA GLN A 134 17.03 -4.28 -0.91
C GLN A 134 16.39 -5.57 -0.38
N VAL A 135 15.60 -5.49 0.69
CA VAL A 135 14.89 -6.67 1.24
C VAL A 135 13.91 -7.24 0.22
N LEU A 136 13.14 -6.39 -0.46
CA LEU A 136 12.22 -6.82 -1.51
C LEU A 136 12.96 -7.46 -2.69
N LYS A 137 14.11 -6.91 -3.09
CA LYS A 137 14.96 -7.48 -4.15
C LYS A 137 15.48 -8.86 -3.81
N ILE A 138 15.89 -9.11 -2.57
CA ILE A 138 16.28 -10.45 -2.08
C ILE A 138 15.11 -11.44 -2.18
N LYS A 139 13.88 -10.94 -2.10
CA LYS A 139 12.64 -11.72 -2.27
C LYS A 139 12.19 -11.83 -3.73
N GLU A 140 13.04 -11.50 -4.69
CA GLU A 140 12.72 -11.50 -6.14
C GLU A 140 11.56 -10.57 -6.52
N VAL A 141 11.41 -9.47 -5.79
CA VAL A 141 10.35 -8.48 -5.97
C VAL A 141 10.96 -7.08 -6.03
N LYS A 142 10.46 -6.25 -6.95
CA LYS A 142 10.84 -4.85 -7.07
C LYS A 142 9.73 -3.93 -6.58
N LEU A 143 10.08 -3.02 -5.66
CA LEU A 143 9.20 -1.92 -5.27
C LEU A 143 9.02 -0.94 -6.44
N LEU A 144 7.81 -0.56 -6.73
CA LEU A 144 7.48 0.50 -7.69
C LEU A 144 7.14 1.81 -6.97
N TYR A 145 6.21 1.77 -6.02
CA TYR A 145 5.88 2.94 -5.20
C TYR A 145 5.25 2.52 -3.86
N ALA A 146 5.26 3.44 -2.90
CA ALA A 146 4.64 3.28 -1.60
C ALA A 146 3.84 4.52 -1.21
N VAL A 147 2.60 4.32 -0.77
CA VAL A 147 1.67 5.40 -0.41
C VAL A 147 1.09 5.11 0.98
N PRO A 148 1.11 6.08 1.92
CA PRO A 148 0.56 5.85 3.24
C PRO A 148 -0.96 5.78 3.21
N TRP A 149 -1.51 4.91 4.06
CA TRP A 149 -2.87 5.06 4.54
C TRP A 149 -2.96 6.29 5.46
N PRO A 150 -4.12 6.90 5.59
CA PRO A 150 -4.34 7.93 6.60
C PRO A 150 -3.99 7.41 8.00
N SER A 151 -3.67 8.35 8.89
CA SER A 151 -3.30 8.04 10.27
C SER A 151 -4.32 7.17 10.96
N GLN A 152 -3.84 6.17 11.72
CA GLN A 152 -4.67 5.20 12.40
C GLN A 152 -5.14 5.74 13.74
N GLY A 153 -6.45 5.59 13.95
CA GLY A 153 -7.16 5.86 15.20
C GLY A 153 -7.83 4.61 15.74
N LEU A 154 -8.75 4.79 16.65
CA LEU A 154 -9.44 3.71 17.35
C LEU A 154 -10.95 3.89 17.25
N TYR A 155 -11.64 2.94 16.63
CA TYR A 155 -13.10 2.84 16.66
C TYR A 155 -13.55 2.04 17.88
N THR A 156 -14.53 2.57 18.61
CA THR A 156 -15.15 1.89 19.76
C THR A 156 -16.67 2.09 19.77
N ARG A 157 -17.38 1.17 20.40
CA ARG A 157 -18.84 1.31 20.57
C ARG A 157 -19.18 2.22 21.73
N ASN A 158 -18.41 2.15 22.81
CA ASN A 158 -18.58 2.93 24.01
C ASN A 158 -17.48 3.97 24.12
N LYS A 159 -17.71 5.01 24.89
CA LYS A 159 -16.69 6.00 25.23
C LYS A 159 -15.57 5.35 26.02
N ILE A 160 -14.33 5.71 25.71
CA ILE A 160 -13.11 5.28 26.42
C ILE A 160 -12.54 6.50 27.15
N GLU A 161 -12.43 6.43 28.44
CA GLU A 161 -11.86 7.47 29.29
C GLU A 161 -10.51 7.06 29.88
N THR A 162 -10.33 5.75 30.09
CA THR A 162 -9.12 5.12 30.65
C THR A 162 -8.77 3.85 29.86
N LEU A 163 -7.54 3.32 30.03
CA LEU A 163 -7.17 2.04 29.45
C LEU A 163 -7.98 0.86 30.01
N ASP A 164 -8.52 0.99 31.22
CA ASP A 164 -9.33 -0.06 31.82
C ASP A 164 -10.62 -0.31 31.04
N ASP A 165 -11.14 0.70 30.35
CA ASP A 165 -12.31 0.58 29.48
C ASP A 165 -12.07 -0.30 28.24
N LEU A 166 -10.80 -0.59 27.90
CA LEU A 166 -10.40 -1.45 26.81
C LEU A 166 -10.23 -2.93 27.21
N LYS A 167 -10.09 -3.22 28.50
CA LYS A 167 -9.78 -4.58 28.97
C LYS A 167 -10.84 -5.59 28.57
N GLY A 168 -10.39 -6.68 27.94
CA GLY A 168 -11.24 -7.79 27.50
C GLY A 168 -12.09 -7.49 26.26
N LEU A 169 -12.00 -6.30 25.65
CA LEU A 169 -12.73 -5.99 24.44
C LEU A 169 -12.07 -6.68 23.24
N SER A 170 -12.90 -7.23 22.35
CA SER A 170 -12.44 -7.93 21.15
C SER A 170 -11.95 -6.95 20.06
N PHE A 171 -10.81 -7.26 19.44
CA PHE A 171 -10.25 -6.47 18.34
C PHE A 171 -9.66 -7.35 17.24
N ARG A 172 -9.53 -6.79 16.02
CA ARG A 172 -8.85 -7.46 14.91
C ARG A 172 -7.41 -6.97 14.77
N PRO A 173 -6.38 -7.81 15.04
CA PRO A 173 -5.03 -7.52 14.60
C PRO A 173 -4.90 -7.76 13.08
N TYR A 174 -4.17 -6.89 12.38
CA TYR A 174 -3.85 -7.07 10.96
C TYR A 174 -2.35 -7.22 10.67
N SER A 175 -1.54 -7.16 11.71
CA SER A 175 -0.11 -7.43 11.72
C SER A 175 0.32 -7.88 13.12
N LYS A 176 1.53 -8.42 13.22
CA LYS A 176 2.11 -8.79 14.52
C LYS A 176 2.21 -7.60 15.47
N LEU A 177 2.57 -6.41 14.97
CA LEU A 177 2.66 -5.22 15.82
C LEU A 177 1.29 -4.76 16.33
N THR A 178 0.24 -4.82 15.50
CA THR A 178 -1.10 -4.48 15.96
C THR A 178 -1.63 -5.49 16.97
N ASP A 179 -1.27 -6.78 16.86
CA ASP A 179 -1.56 -7.80 17.88
C ASP A 179 -0.88 -7.49 19.21
N LEU A 180 0.44 -7.24 19.17
CA LEU A 180 1.21 -6.90 20.36
C LEU A 180 0.69 -5.61 21.02
N PHE A 181 0.42 -4.58 20.22
CA PHE A 181 -0.10 -3.32 20.76
C PHE A 181 -1.48 -3.49 21.36
N GLY A 182 -2.42 -4.15 20.68
CA GLY A 182 -3.75 -4.41 21.24
C GLY A 182 -3.69 -5.19 22.56
N LYS A 183 -2.90 -6.26 22.61
CA LYS A 183 -2.67 -7.04 23.86
C LYS A 183 -2.07 -6.19 24.98
N SER A 184 -1.15 -5.29 24.68
CA SER A 184 -0.56 -4.39 25.67
C SER A 184 -1.60 -3.43 26.29
N LEU A 185 -2.69 -3.17 25.58
CA LEU A 185 -3.84 -2.37 26.01
C LEU A 185 -4.90 -3.22 26.74
N GLY A 186 -4.70 -4.53 26.86
CA GLY A 186 -5.67 -5.45 27.48
C GLY A 186 -6.79 -5.92 26.53
N LEU A 187 -6.65 -5.69 25.21
CA LEU A 187 -7.61 -6.16 24.21
C LEU A 187 -7.43 -7.66 23.90
N GLU A 188 -8.51 -8.32 23.53
CA GLU A 188 -8.55 -9.72 23.13
C GLU A 188 -8.56 -9.88 21.60
N PRO A 189 -7.56 -10.55 20.99
CA PRO A 189 -7.47 -10.65 19.55
C PRO A 189 -8.47 -11.64 18.96
N VAL A 190 -9.16 -11.22 17.89
CA VAL A 190 -10.03 -12.07 17.06
C VAL A 190 -9.50 -12.08 15.64
N ILE A 191 -9.12 -13.24 15.14
CA ILE A 191 -8.57 -13.39 13.79
C ILE A 191 -9.69 -13.29 12.77
N VAL A 192 -9.66 -12.23 11.97
CA VAL A 192 -10.64 -11.97 10.91
C VAL A 192 -9.86 -11.64 9.62
N PRO A 193 -9.96 -12.47 8.57
CA PRO A 193 -9.43 -12.15 7.25
C PRO A 193 -10.01 -10.85 6.70
N LEU A 194 -9.24 -10.12 5.88
CA LEU A 194 -9.65 -8.80 5.38
C LEU A 194 -10.95 -8.86 4.58
N ASP A 195 -11.15 -9.89 3.76
CA ASP A 195 -12.37 -10.12 2.97
C ASP A 195 -13.62 -10.36 3.83
N LYS A 196 -13.45 -10.79 5.08
CA LYS A 196 -14.53 -11.03 6.06
C LYS A 196 -14.76 -9.86 7.02
N LEU A 197 -13.92 -8.84 7.00
CA LEU A 197 -13.93 -7.77 8.00
C LEU A 197 -15.26 -7.03 8.07
N ALA A 198 -15.80 -6.55 6.93
CA ALA A 198 -17.08 -5.85 6.90
C ALA A 198 -18.24 -6.70 7.48
N ARG A 199 -18.22 -8.02 7.22
CA ARG A 199 -19.20 -8.95 7.78
C ARG A 199 -19.02 -9.15 9.29
N ALA A 200 -17.78 -9.27 9.76
CA ALA A 200 -17.49 -9.39 11.19
C ALA A 200 -17.96 -8.14 11.96
N ILE A 201 -17.71 -6.95 11.40
CA ILE A 201 -18.18 -5.68 11.95
C ILE A 201 -19.71 -5.64 12.00
N SER A 202 -20.40 -5.93 10.90
CA SER A 202 -21.87 -5.91 10.85
C SER A 202 -22.52 -6.88 11.83
N ARG A 203 -21.83 -7.98 12.14
CA ARG A 203 -22.25 -8.98 13.14
C ARG A 203 -21.82 -8.65 14.57
N LYS A 204 -21.19 -7.49 14.78
CA LYS A 204 -20.70 -7.04 16.08
C LYS A 204 -19.73 -8.02 16.76
N GLN A 205 -18.91 -8.72 15.96
CA GLN A 205 -17.89 -9.65 16.45
C GLN A 205 -16.64 -8.95 16.99
N LEU A 206 -16.50 -7.64 16.72
CA LEU A 206 -15.40 -6.81 17.16
C LEU A 206 -15.95 -5.64 17.98
N ASP A 207 -15.36 -5.37 19.14
CA ASP A 207 -15.70 -4.25 20.01
C ASP A 207 -14.85 -3.02 19.71
N VAL A 208 -13.63 -3.27 19.17
CA VAL A 208 -12.63 -2.26 18.85
C VAL A 208 -12.03 -2.53 17.48
N VAL A 209 -11.77 -1.48 16.70
CA VAL A 209 -11.04 -1.57 15.43
C VAL A 209 -10.00 -0.46 15.36
N PHE A 210 -8.74 -0.82 15.16
CA PHE A 210 -7.72 0.12 14.70
C PHE A 210 -7.96 0.41 13.22
N GLY A 211 -8.16 1.68 12.90
CA GLY A 211 -8.43 2.09 11.52
C GLY A 211 -8.41 3.61 11.38
N SER A 212 -8.12 4.07 10.17
CA SER A 212 -8.21 5.49 9.85
C SER A 212 -9.68 5.92 9.73
N ALA A 213 -9.93 7.23 9.74
CA ALA A 213 -11.25 7.76 9.43
C ALA A 213 -11.75 7.25 8.06
N ALA A 214 -10.87 7.14 7.06
CA ALA A 214 -11.21 6.63 5.72
C ALA A 214 -11.66 5.16 5.71
N SER A 215 -11.23 4.34 6.67
CA SER A 215 -11.65 2.94 6.80
C SER A 215 -13.16 2.80 7.08
N SER A 216 -13.79 3.86 7.59
CA SER A 216 -15.24 3.86 7.85
C SER A 216 -16.05 3.58 6.59
N ASN A 217 -15.70 4.22 5.49
CA ASN A 217 -16.41 4.05 4.21
C ASN A 217 -16.17 2.67 3.62
N GLU A 218 -14.94 2.16 3.74
CA GLU A 218 -14.56 0.88 3.17
C GLU A 218 -15.20 -0.32 3.88
N PHE A 219 -15.26 -0.27 5.21
CA PHE A 219 -15.73 -1.39 6.03
C PHE A 219 -17.06 -1.16 6.74
N GLY A 220 -17.68 0.00 6.55
CA GLY A 220 -18.97 0.35 7.16
C GLY A 220 -18.90 0.55 8.68
N LEU A 221 -17.77 1.06 9.19
CA LEU A 221 -17.51 1.20 10.64
C LEU A 221 -18.50 2.14 11.30
N SER A 222 -18.91 3.23 10.65
CA SER A 222 -19.87 4.21 11.19
C SER A 222 -21.28 3.63 11.44
N ARG A 223 -21.59 2.45 10.92
CA ARG A 223 -22.87 1.76 11.17
C ARG A 223 -22.90 1.01 12.50
N VAL A 224 -21.75 0.75 13.09
CA VAL A 224 -21.59 -0.12 14.27
C VAL A 224 -20.90 0.57 15.44
N PHE A 225 -19.92 1.43 15.15
CA PHE A 225 -19.14 2.14 16.14
C PHE A 225 -19.69 3.55 16.36
N SER A 226 -19.70 4.00 17.62
CA SER A 226 -20.21 5.31 18.01
C SER A 226 -19.10 6.35 18.25
N TYR A 227 -17.86 5.91 18.38
CA TYR A 227 -16.70 6.77 18.66
C TYR A 227 -15.55 6.41 17.74
N TRP A 228 -14.82 7.43 17.32
CA TRP A 228 -13.51 7.32 16.69
C TRP A 228 -12.53 8.26 17.38
N TYR A 229 -11.49 7.69 17.98
CA TYR A 229 -10.44 8.43 18.66
C TYR A 229 -9.31 8.73 17.70
N ASN A 230 -8.97 10.02 17.54
CA ASN A 230 -7.85 10.47 16.74
C ASN A 230 -6.53 10.22 17.49
N LEU A 231 -6.00 9.03 17.38
CA LEU A 231 -4.75 8.67 18.06
C LEU A 231 -3.52 9.20 17.32
N ASP A 232 -3.60 9.34 15.99
CA ASP A 232 -2.44 9.56 15.11
C ASP A 232 -1.33 8.55 15.40
N ALA A 233 -1.73 7.29 15.58
CA ALA A 233 -0.85 6.26 16.13
C ALA A 233 0.26 5.85 15.15
N TRP A 234 -0.04 5.70 13.88
CA TRP A 234 0.91 5.41 12.78
C TRP A 234 0.25 5.63 11.43
N LEU A 235 1.05 5.74 10.35
CA LEU A 235 0.61 5.85 8.96
C LEU A 235 1.21 4.69 8.14
N PRO A 236 0.55 3.52 8.12
CA PRO A 236 1.09 2.35 7.43
C PRO A 236 1.02 2.55 5.93
N LYS A 237 1.95 1.94 5.17
CA LYS A 237 2.01 2.12 3.72
C LYS A 237 1.45 0.91 2.96
N GLU A 238 0.69 1.22 1.94
CA GLU A 238 0.41 0.30 0.83
C GLU A 238 1.57 0.38 -0.15
N ILE A 239 2.10 -0.74 -0.57
CA ILE A 239 3.14 -0.83 -1.60
C ILE A 239 2.61 -1.47 -2.87
N VAL A 240 3.07 -0.97 -4.01
CA VAL A 240 2.89 -1.63 -5.31
C VAL A 240 4.24 -2.14 -5.78
N PHE A 241 4.24 -3.39 -6.22
CA PHE A 241 5.46 -4.12 -6.56
C PHE A 241 5.25 -5.02 -7.76
N ILE A 242 6.37 -5.41 -8.39
CA ILE A 242 6.43 -6.28 -9.56
C ILE A 242 7.41 -7.43 -9.32
N SER A 243 7.13 -8.63 -9.83
CA SER A 243 8.09 -9.73 -9.90
C SER A 243 9.37 -9.26 -10.59
N MET A 244 10.54 -9.57 -10.02
CA MET A 244 11.82 -9.23 -10.62
C MET A 244 11.97 -9.87 -12.02
N LYS A 245 11.46 -11.08 -12.21
CA LYS A 245 11.47 -11.76 -13.48
C LYS A 245 10.65 -11.00 -14.53
N GLN A 246 9.43 -10.54 -14.19
CA GLN A 246 8.61 -9.74 -15.10
C GLN A 246 9.22 -8.36 -15.36
N TRP A 247 9.82 -7.75 -14.34
CA TRP A 247 10.54 -6.49 -14.47
C TRP A 247 11.66 -6.57 -15.52
N LEU A 248 12.41 -7.66 -15.55
CA LEU A 248 13.52 -7.88 -16.47
C LEU A 248 13.06 -8.18 -17.91
N THR A 249 11.79 -8.49 -18.14
CA THR A 249 11.23 -8.63 -19.51
C THR A 249 10.93 -7.28 -20.16
N LEU A 250 10.81 -6.22 -19.37
CA LEU A 250 10.61 -4.86 -19.88
C LEU A 250 11.88 -4.35 -20.56
N SER A 251 11.72 -3.63 -21.67
CA SER A 251 12.84 -2.86 -22.26
C SER A 251 13.35 -1.81 -21.28
N SER A 252 14.62 -1.39 -21.42
CA SER A 252 15.17 -0.32 -20.58
C SER A 252 14.37 1.00 -20.68
N GLU A 253 13.81 1.28 -21.87
CA GLU A 253 12.92 2.42 -22.10
C GLU A 253 11.62 2.29 -21.28
N ASP A 254 10.97 1.11 -21.37
CA ASP A 254 9.72 0.88 -20.64
C ASP A 254 9.94 0.83 -19.13
N GLN A 255 11.06 0.27 -18.65
CA GLN A 255 11.46 0.34 -17.25
C GLN A 255 11.58 1.80 -16.76
N ALA A 256 12.23 2.65 -17.55
CA ALA A 256 12.38 4.08 -17.21
C ALA A 256 11.03 4.79 -17.15
N ILE A 257 10.14 4.52 -18.11
CA ILE A 257 8.77 5.06 -18.14
C ILE A 257 7.98 4.59 -16.90
N VAL A 258 7.97 3.29 -16.62
CA VAL A 258 7.26 2.71 -15.47
C VAL A 258 7.73 3.34 -14.16
N LEU A 259 9.04 3.50 -13.95
CA LEU A 259 9.60 4.14 -12.75
C LEU A 259 9.23 5.63 -12.67
N SER A 260 9.27 6.36 -13.79
CA SER A 260 8.88 7.76 -13.85
C SER A 260 7.39 7.95 -13.49
N VAL A 261 6.52 7.10 -14.04
CA VAL A 261 5.09 7.09 -13.68
C VAL A 261 4.92 6.71 -12.21
N ALA A 262 5.59 5.68 -11.72
CA ALA A 262 5.52 5.24 -10.33
C ALA A 262 5.89 6.37 -9.35
N GLN A 263 6.94 7.13 -9.64
CA GLN A 263 7.36 8.27 -8.82
C GLN A 263 6.31 9.38 -8.78
N ARG A 264 5.65 9.69 -9.91
CA ARG A 264 4.56 10.68 -9.94
C ARG A 264 3.35 10.20 -9.16
N ILE A 265 2.97 8.94 -9.33
CA ILE A 265 1.86 8.32 -8.58
C ILE A 265 2.17 8.25 -7.08
N GLU A 266 3.42 7.96 -6.67
CA GLU A 266 3.85 8.00 -5.27
C GLU A 266 3.62 9.42 -4.69
N SER A 267 4.12 10.45 -5.37
CA SER A 267 3.97 11.84 -4.94
C SER A 267 2.49 12.27 -4.85
N GLU A 268 1.69 11.95 -5.86
CA GLU A 268 0.25 12.19 -5.88
C GLU A 268 -0.46 11.43 -4.76
N GLY A 269 -0.05 10.19 -4.51
CA GLY A 269 -0.61 9.33 -3.49
C GLY A 269 -0.43 9.86 -2.07
N TRP A 270 0.74 10.41 -1.76
CA TRP A 270 0.98 11.05 -0.46
C TRP A 270 0.05 12.24 -0.21
N GLN A 271 -0.20 13.06 -1.24
CA GLN A 271 -1.15 14.18 -1.17
C GLN A 271 -2.60 13.67 -1.07
N SER A 272 -2.96 12.68 -1.88
CA SER A 272 -4.30 12.08 -1.90
C SER A 272 -4.65 11.40 -0.58
N SER A 273 -3.68 10.75 0.08
CA SER A 273 -3.87 10.15 1.40
C SER A 273 -4.24 11.19 2.45
N LYS A 274 -3.55 12.34 2.46
CA LYS A 274 -3.87 13.44 3.36
C LYS A 274 -5.28 13.97 3.09
N GLN A 275 -5.62 14.23 1.83
CA GLN A 275 -6.94 14.70 1.43
C GLN A 275 -8.04 13.67 1.79
N ALA A 276 -7.78 12.38 1.61
CA ALA A 276 -8.70 11.31 2.00
C ALA A 276 -8.92 11.29 3.53
N SER A 277 -7.87 11.55 4.32
CA SER A 277 -7.98 11.69 5.78
C SER A 277 -8.91 12.85 6.16
N ASP A 278 -8.65 14.03 5.60
CA ASP A 278 -9.39 15.24 5.93
C ASP A 278 -10.87 15.11 5.51
N ASN A 279 -11.14 14.61 4.31
CA ASN A 279 -12.49 14.35 3.82
C ASN A 279 -13.23 13.32 4.67
N ALA A 280 -12.56 12.25 5.07
CA ALA A 280 -13.17 11.19 5.87
C ALA A 280 -13.49 11.66 7.29
N LYS A 281 -12.63 12.45 7.92
CA LYS A 281 -12.91 13.09 9.23
C LYS A 281 -14.15 13.97 9.11
N ALA A 282 -14.23 14.84 8.10
CA ALA A 282 -15.42 15.66 7.86
C ALA A 282 -16.70 14.81 7.64
N GLN A 283 -16.59 13.69 6.90
CA GLN A 283 -17.74 12.78 6.72
C GLN A 283 -18.17 12.09 8.02
N LEU A 284 -17.23 11.72 8.90
CA LEU A 284 -17.56 11.15 10.20
C LEU A 284 -18.33 12.14 11.07
N GLU A 285 -18.03 13.44 11.02
CA GLU A 285 -18.76 14.50 11.75
C GLU A 285 -20.25 14.56 11.36
N PHE A 286 -20.59 14.23 10.11
CA PHE A 286 -21.98 14.12 9.62
C PHE A 286 -22.60 12.74 9.87
N SER A 287 -21.86 11.79 10.42
CA SER A 287 -22.35 10.47 10.79
C SER A 287 -22.73 10.41 12.28
N ASN A 288 -23.18 9.25 12.75
CA ASN A 288 -23.43 9.04 14.18
C ASN A 288 -22.15 8.73 14.98
N VAL A 289 -20.96 8.85 14.38
CA VAL A 289 -19.68 8.61 15.04
C VAL A 289 -19.18 9.92 15.63
N LYS A 290 -18.91 9.93 16.92
CA LYS A 290 -18.26 11.04 17.59
C LYS A 290 -16.75 10.99 17.37
N LEU A 291 -16.20 12.08 16.84
CA LEU A 291 -14.75 12.26 16.73
C LEU A 291 -14.27 12.75 18.11
N GLU A 292 -13.38 11.98 18.69
CA GLU A 292 -12.84 12.26 20.01
C GLU A 292 -11.31 12.42 19.96
N GLU A 293 -10.80 13.40 20.67
CA GLU A 293 -9.38 13.44 21.01
C GLU A 293 -9.21 12.76 22.37
N PRO A 294 -8.30 11.76 22.49
CA PRO A 294 -8.04 11.16 23.80
C PRO A 294 -7.52 12.23 24.77
N SER A 295 -7.90 12.12 26.04
CA SER A 295 -7.33 12.98 27.08
C SER A 295 -5.80 12.92 27.07
N VAL A 296 -5.14 13.94 27.60
CA VAL A 296 -3.67 13.97 27.69
C VAL A 296 -3.16 12.73 28.44
N GLN A 297 -3.82 12.34 29.52
CA GLN A 297 -3.48 11.16 30.31
C GLN A 297 -3.64 9.89 29.48
N LEU A 298 -4.79 9.67 28.84
CA LEU A 298 -5.06 8.49 28.04
C LEU A 298 -4.07 8.38 26.86
N ARG A 299 -3.74 9.51 26.21
CA ARG A 299 -2.73 9.54 25.13
C ARG A 299 -1.34 9.16 25.63
N GLN A 300 -0.96 9.60 26.84
CA GLN A 300 0.30 9.21 27.48
C GLN A 300 0.33 7.71 27.80
N GLU A 301 -0.77 7.18 28.32
CA GLU A 301 -0.89 5.74 28.61
C GLU A 301 -0.76 4.89 27.33
N PHE A 302 -1.40 5.27 26.22
CA PHE A 302 -1.19 4.63 24.92
C PHE A 302 0.28 4.64 24.49
N LYS A 303 0.95 5.80 24.63
CA LYS A 303 2.39 5.91 24.30
C LYS A 303 3.26 5.04 25.20
N LEU A 304 2.99 4.97 26.49
CA LEU A 304 3.75 4.10 27.41
C LEU A 304 3.59 2.63 27.01
N LYS A 305 2.38 2.20 26.67
CA LYS A 305 2.14 0.83 26.19
C LYS A 305 2.84 0.53 24.87
N SER A 306 3.01 1.52 23.99
CA SER A 306 3.72 1.34 22.73
C SER A 306 5.22 1.09 22.91
N LEU A 307 5.84 1.57 23.99
CA LEU A 307 7.27 1.36 24.23
C LEU A 307 7.63 -0.12 24.31
N LEU A 308 6.79 -0.94 24.95
CA LEU A 308 6.99 -2.40 25.02
C LEU A 308 7.00 -3.05 23.62
N VAL A 309 6.15 -2.54 22.71
CA VAL A 309 6.08 -3.03 21.33
C VAL A 309 7.33 -2.64 20.54
N VAL A 310 7.80 -1.40 20.73
CA VAL A 310 9.01 -0.89 20.09
C VAL A 310 10.25 -1.65 20.60
N GLU A 311 10.36 -1.89 21.89
CA GLU A 311 11.46 -2.66 22.49
C GLU A 311 11.51 -4.07 21.91
N GLN A 312 10.39 -4.80 21.89
CA GLN A 312 10.33 -6.13 21.29
C GLN A 312 10.68 -6.14 19.80
N TRP A 313 10.29 -5.10 19.06
CA TRP A 313 10.66 -4.97 17.67
C TRP A 313 12.17 -4.75 17.50
N LEU A 314 12.77 -3.86 18.31
CA LEU A 314 14.20 -3.55 18.31
C LEU A 314 15.08 -4.77 18.67
N GLU A 315 14.61 -5.65 19.54
CA GLU A 315 15.31 -6.89 19.89
C GLU A 315 15.44 -7.85 18.69
N ASN A 316 14.51 -7.78 17.77
CA ASN A 316 14.36 -8.76 16.69
C ASN A 316 14.71 -8.22 15.28
N ILE A 317 14.89 -6.89 15.12
CA ILE A 317 15.01 -6.26 13.79
C ILE A 317 16.33 -6.57 13.08
N GLY A 318 17.37 -6.98 13.79
CA GLY A 318 18.73 -7.16 13.26
C GLY A 318 19.45 -5.84 12.96
N ASP A 319 20.71 -5.95 12.49
CA ASP A 319 21.59 -4.78 12.33
C ASP A 319 21.10 -3.78 11.31
N HIS A 320 20.62 -4.23 10.16
CA HIS A 320 20.10 -3.34 9.10
C HIS A 320 18.89 -2.52 9.56
N GLY A 321 17.96 -3.12 10.28
CA GLY A 321 16.82 -2.41 10.80
C GLY A 321 17.17 -1.45 11.93
N ARG A 322 18.16 -1.81 12.76
CA ARG A 322 18.70 -0.94 13.81
C ARG A 322 19.37 0.31 13.22
N ASP A 323 20.12 0.17 12.13
CA ASP A 323 20.72 1.30 11.43
C ASP A 323 19.65 2.27 10.87
N VAL A 324 18.55 1.74 10.28
CA VAL A 324 17.42 2.58 9.84
C VAL A 324 16.79 3.31 11.02
N TRP A 325 16.58 2.61 12.15
CA TRP A 325 16.04 3.20 13.37
C TRP A 325 16.92 4.34 13.88
N GLU A 326 18.23 4.13 13.98
CA GLU A 326 19.18 5.13 14.47
C GLU A 326 19.25 6.36 13.53
N ARG A 327 19.20 6.14 12.22
CA ARG A 327 19.15 7.24 11.24
C ARG A 327 17.87 8.06 11.38
N TYR A 328 16.74 7.41 11.62
CA TYR A 328 15.48 8.10 11.80
C TYR A 328 15.46 8.90 13.12
N MET A 329 15.97 8.33 14.22
CA MET A 329 15.99 8.98 15.54
C MET A 329 16.94 10.19 15.61
N LYS A 330 17.80 10.40 14.59
CA LYS A 330 18.69 11.58 14.48
C LYS A 330 18.08 12.74 13.69
N LEU A 331 16.87 12.57 13.12
CA LEU A 331 16.15 13.62 12.38
C LEU A 331 15.37 14.54 13.32
#